data_ad6ef3d27fd06390278fb7717e84c616
#
_entry.id   ad6ef3d27fd06390278fb7717e84c616
#
_cell.length_a   1.000
_cell.length_b   1.000
_cell.length_c   1.000
_cell.angle_alpha   90.00
_cell.angle_beta   90.00
_cell.angle_gamma   90.00
#
_symmetry.space_group_name_H-M   'P 1'
#
loop_
_entity.id
_entity.type
_entity.pdbx_description
1 polymer ?
#
loop_
_entity_poly.entity_id
_entity_poly.type
_entity_poly.pdbx_seq_one_letter_code
_entity_poly.pdbx_strand_id
1 'polypeptide(L)'
;MIKSSLVDAEKAKLELERLNEESEKIMAKARVEAQEILAEGKTTAEKVKEDTISKAKEAANKIREDAEKQIQVEKEKAITDIKNEVVEISISVAEKLINKNLSDADNKALVDESLKKVKKYEA
;
A
#
# COMPACT_ATOMS: atom_id res chain seq x y z
N MET A 1 -45.50 -4.85 -75.81
CA MET A 1 -45.86 -4.47 -74.44
C MET A 1 -45.63 -5.60 -73.45
N ILE A 2 -46.04 -6.81 -73.70
CA ILE A 2 -45.76 -7.95 -72.81
C ILE A 2 -44.29 -8.29 -72.69
N LYS A 3 -43.52 -8.15 -73.80
CA LYS A 3 -42.04 -8.39 -73.78
C LYS A 3 -41.27 -7.39 -72.90
N SER A 4 -41.65 -6.11 -72.89
CA SER A 4 -40.97 -5.13 -72.03
C SER A 4 -41.34 -5.28 -70.57
N SER A 5 -42.55 -5.71 -70.28
CA SER A 5 -42.96 -6.02 -68.89
C SER A 5 -42.22 -7.24 -68.34
N LEU A 6 -42.00 -8.27 -69.16
CA LEU A 6 -41.24 -9.45 -68.83
C LEU A 6 -39.75 -9.12 -68.62
N VAL A 7 -39.18 -8.29 -69.50
CA VAL A 7 -37.78 -7.84 -69.38
C VAL A 7 -37.62 -6.99 -68.13
N ASP A 8 -38.57 -6.12 -67.82
CA ASP A 8 -38.53 -5.30 -66.64
C ASP A 8 -38.65 -6.14 -65.36
N ALA A 9 -39.52 -7.18 -65.37
CA ALA A 9 -39.66 -8.11 -64.29
C ALA A 9 -38.38 -8.93 -64.05
N GLU A 10 -37.73 -9.37 -65.14
CA GLU A 10 -36.40 -10.08 -65.04
C GLU A 10 -35.33 -9.16 -64.49
N LYS A 11 -35.27 -7.91 -64.94
CA LYS A 11 -34.32 -6.93 -64.42
C LYS A 11 -34.53 -6.68 -62.91
N ALA A 12 -35.77 -6.53 -62.51
CA ALA A 12 -36.12 -6.36 -61.08
C ALA A 12 -35.75 -7.58 -60.25
N LYS A 13 -35.94 -8.79 -60.79
CA LYS A 13 -35.52 -10.04 -60.11
C LYS A 13 -34.01 -10.13 -59.95
N LEU A 14 -33.27 -9.83 -61.03
CA LEU A 14 -31.82 -9.81 -60.98
C LEU A 14 -31.28 -8.75 -60.01
N GLU A 15 -31.87 -7.58 -60.00
CA GLU A 15 -31.52 -6.52 -59.05
C GLU A 15 -31.80 -6.93 -57.60
N LEU A 16 -32.89 -7.62 -57.38
CA LEU A 16 -33.24 -8.14 -56.04
C LEU A 16 -32.23 -9.22 -55.59
N GLU A 17 -31.84 -10.14 -56.47
CA GLU A 17 -30.81 -11.14 -56.23
C GLU A 17 -29.47 -10.49 -55.90
N ARG A 18 -29.11 -9.46 -56.67
CA ARG A 18 -27.84 -8.71 -56.45
C ARG A 18 -27.85 -8.03 -55.07
N LEU A 19 -28.97 -7.39 -54.73
CA LEU A 19 -29.14 -6.74 -53.41
C LEU A 19 -29.10 -7.74 -52.28
N ASN A 20 -29.67 -8.92 -52.46
CA ASN A 20 -29.63 -10.00 -51.47
C ASN A 20 -28.20 -10.52 -51.27
N GLU A 21 -27.45 -10.76 -52.35
CA GLU A 21 -26.05 -11.15 -52.29
C GLU A 21 -25.19 -10.11 -51.61
N GLU A 22 -25.38 -8.85 -51.96
CA GLU A 22 -24.67 -7.73 -51.36
C GLU A 22 -24.99 -7.59 -49.87
N SER A 23 -26.24 -7.74 -49.52
CA SER A 23 -26.69 -7.75 -48.13
C SER A 23 -26.05 -8.89 -47.32
N GLU A 24 -26.00 -10.09 -47.89
CA GLU A 24 -25.35 -11.25 -47.24
C GLU A 24 -23.84 -11.01 -47.03
N LYS A 25 -23.16 -10.41 -48.00
CA LYS A 25 -21.74 -10.05 -47.90
C LYS A 25 -21.51 -8.99 -46.81
N ILE A 26 -22.37 -7.99 -46.75
CA ILE A 26 -22.29 -6.96 -45.70
C ILE A 26 -22.51 -7.57 -44.32
N MET A 27 -23.51 -8.44 -44.23
CA MET A 27 -23.79 -9.13 -42.95
C MET A 27 -22.65 -10.04 -42.51
N ALA A 28 -22.08 -10.81 -43.45
CA ALA A 28 -20.94 -11.66 -43.18
C ALA A 28 -19.73 -10.86 -42.71
N LYS A 29 -19.43 -9.76 -43.41
CA LYS A 29 -18.34 -8.85 -43.05
C LYS A 29 -18.57 -8.22 -41.67
N ALA A 30 -19.78 -7.75 -41.41
CA ALA A 30 -20.15 -7.18 -40.11
C ALA A 30 -19.97 -8.21 -38.98
N ARG A 31 -20.33 -9.48 -39.19
CA ARG A 31 -20.12 -10.54 -38.19
C ARG A 31 -18.64 -10.79 -37.93
N VAL A 32 -17.80 -10.81 -38.96
CA VAL A 32 -16.36 -10.97 -38.81
C VAL A 32 -15.77 -9.78 -38.04
N GLU A 33 -16.14 -8.57 -38.40
CA GLU A 33 -15.69 -7.37 -37.70
C GLU A 33 -16.14 -7.38 -36.22
N ALA A 34 -17.38 -7.78 -35.97
CA ALA A 34 -17.89 -7.88 -34.59
C ALA A 34 -17.11 -8.93 -33.78
N GLN A 35 -16.75 -10.06 -34.38
CA GLN A 35 -15.94 -11.10 -33.73
C GLN A 35 -14.54 -10.60 -33.44
N GLU A 36 -13.94 -9.86 -34.38
CA GLU A 36 -12.63 -9.23 -34.17
C GLU A 36 -12.65 -8.22 -33.03
N ILE A 37 -13.68 -7.38 -32.99
CA ILE A 37 -13.86 -6.40 -31.91
C ILE A 37 -14.01 -7.10 -30.55
N LEU A 38 -14.79 -8.19 -30.51
CA LEU A 38 -14.95 -9.00 -29.30
C LEU A 38 -13.63 -9.64 -28.86
N ALA A 39 -12.88 -10.20 -29.81
CA ALA A 39 -11.58 -10.82 -29.54
C ALA A 39 -10.56 -9.78 -29.03
N GLU A 40 -10.48 -8.63 -29.66
CA GLU A 40 -9.62 -7.52 -29.22
C GLU A 40 -10.05 -7.00 -27.85
N GLY A 41 -11.35 -6.88 -27.63
CA GLY A 41 -11.91 -6.46 -26.35
C GLY A 41 -11.55 -7.43 -25.23
N LYS A 42 -11.66 -8.72 -25.48
CA LYS A 42 -11.26 -9.78 -24.50
C LYS A 42 -9.76 -9.71 -24.20
N THR A 43 -8.93 -9.57 -25.23
CA THR A 43 -7.48 -9.45 -25.07
C THR A 43 -7.13 -8.21 -24.26
N THR A 44 -7.73 -7.07 -24.59
CA THR A 44 -7.52 -5.83 -23.86
C THR A 44 -7.99 -5.92 -22.40
N ALA A 45 -9.16 -6.51 -22.18
CA ALA A 45 -9.70 -6.71 -20.84
C ALA A 45 -8.79 -7.60 -19.98
N GLU A 46 -8.26 -8.68 -20.56
CA GLU A 46 -7.31 -9.56 -19.87
C GLU A 46 -6.02 -8.84 -19.51
N LYS A 47 -5.51 -8.02 -20.42
CA LYS A 47 -4.32 -7.20 -20.20
C LYS A 47 -4.53 -6.17 -19.10
N VAL A 48 -5.66 -5.48 -19.12
CA VAL A 48 -6.05 -4.52 -18.07
C VAL A 48 -6.18 -5.22 -16.72
N LYS A 49 -6.77 -6.41 -16.71
CA LYS A 49 -6.90 -7.22 -15.50
C LYS A 49 -5.52 -7.57 -14.92
N GLU A 50 -4.62 -8.07 -15.74
CA GLU A 50 -3.25 -8.44 -15.33
C GLU A 50 -2.48 -7.22 -14.80
N ASP A 51 -2.55 -6.10 -15.52
CA ASP A 51 -1.92 -4.84 -15.11
C ASP A 51 -2.49 -4.34 -13.78
N THR A 52 -3.81 -4.40 -13.62
CA THR A 52 -4.47 -3.97 -12.40
C THR A 52 -4.05 -4.82 -11.21
N ILE A 53 -4.00 -6.14 -11.39
CA ILE A 53 -3.56 -7.09 -10.35
C ILE A 53 -2.10 -6.85 -9.99
N SER A 54 -1.25 -6.68 -11.01
CA SER A 54 0.18 -6.39 -10.81
C SER A 54 0.41 -5.11 -10.04
N LYS A 55 -0.25 -4.03 -10.43
CA LYS A 55 -0.18 -2.73 -9.73
C LYS A 55 -0.72 -2.81 -8.31
N ALA A 56 -1.80 -3.55 -8.11
CA ALA A 56 -2.36 -3.75 -6.78
C ALA A 56 -1.40 -4.51 -5.86
N LYS A 57 -0.73 -5.53 -6.39
CA LYS A 57 0.31 -6.28 -5.64
C LYS A 57 1.50 -5.41 -5.29
N GLU A 58 1.98 -4.60 -6.24
CA GLU A 58 3.07 -3.66 -5.99
C GLU A 58 2.69 -2.63 -4.92
N ALA A 59 1.50 -2.06 -5.02
CA ALA A 59 0.98 -1.11 -4.04
C ALA A 59 0.85 -1.75 -2.65
N ALA A 60 0.32 -2.97 -2.57
CA ALA A 60 0.21 -3.72 -1.32
C ALA A 60 1.57 -4.02 -0.70
N ASN A 61 2.55 -4.43 -1.51
CA ASN A 61 3.91 -4.67 -1.05
C ASN A 61 4.58 -3.39 -0.53
N LYS A 62 4.37 -2.28 -1.21
CA LYS A 62 4.91 -0.98 -0.78
C LYS A 62 4.30 -0.54 0.54
N ILE A 63 2.99 -0.68 0.69
CA ILE A 63 2.29 -0.39 1.95
C ILE A 63 2.85 -1.25 3.09
N ARG A 64 3.06 -2.54 2.83
CA ARG A 64 3.63 -3.46 3.81
C ARG A 64 5.05 -3.07 4.21
N GLU A 65 5.91 -2.75 3.23
CA GLU A 65 7.28 -2.32 3.49
C GLU A 65 7.33 -1.01 4.29
N ASP A 66 6.49 -0.04 3.92
CA ASP A 66 6.40 1.23 4.64
C ASP A 66 5.89 1.02 6.06
N ALA A 67 4.90 0.14 6.25
CA ALA A 67 4.39 -0.22 7.57
C ALA A 67 5.46 -0.92 8.43
N GLU A 68 6.24 -1.83 7.86
CA GLU A 68 7.34 -2.50 8.55
C GLU A 68 8.42 -1.50 9.01
N LYS A 69 8.77 -0.54 8.13
CA LYS A 69 9.73 0.52 8.47
C LYS A 69 9.19 1.41 9.59
N GLN A 70 7.92 1.79 9.52
CA GLN A 70 7.29 2.62 10.54
C GLN A 70 7.19 1.89 11.88
N ILE A 71 6.84 0.61 11.88
CA ILE A 71 6.83 -0.23 13.08
C ILE A 71 8.24 -0.29 13.69
N GLN A 72 9.27 -0.45 12.88
CA GLN A 72 10.65 -0.47 13.35
C GLN A 72 11.05 0.85 14.01
N VAL A 73 10.71 1.98 13.39
CA VAL A 73 10.97 3.31 13.95
C VAL A 73 10.23 3.51 15.28
N GLU A 74 8.96 3.15 15.34
CA GLU A 74 8.16 3.25 16.56
C GLU A 74 8.66 2.34 17.66
N LYS A 75 9.10 1.14 17.31
CA LYS A 75 9.73 0.20 18.24
C LYS A 75 11.00 0.78 18.86
N GLU A 76 11.88 1.34 18.04
CA GLU A 76 13.12 1.98 18.51
C GLU A 76 12.81 3.19 19.40
N LYS A 77 11.83 4.00 19.02
CA LYS A 77 11.36 5.12 19.83
C LYS A 77 10.81 4.66 21.18
N ALA A 78 9.98 3.63 21.17
CA ALA A 78 9.40 3.07 22.39
C ALA A 78 10.49 2.52 23.31
N ILE A 79 11.49 1.84 22.77
CA ILE A 79 12.63 1.34 23.55
C ILE A 79 13.42 2.50 24.16
N THR A 80 13.65 3.55 23.40
CA THR A 80 14.34 4.77 23.88
C THR A 80 13.55 5.44 24.99
N ASP A 81 12.23 5.58 24.82
CA ASP A 81 11.35 6.16 25.82
C ASP A 81 11.34 5.33 27.12
N ILE A 82 11.29 4.00 27.00
CA ILE A 82 11.36 3.08 28.16
C ILE A 82 12.71 3.21 28.87
N LYS A 83 13.81 3.27 28.13
CA LYS A 83 15.14 3.46 28.71
C LYS A 83 15.24 4.79 29.48
N ASN A 84 14.73 5.87 28.89
CA ASN A 84 14.71 7.17 29.55
C ASN A 84 13.85 7.16 30.82
N GLU A 85 12.71 6.51 30.74
CA GLU A 85 11.80 6.37 31.90
C GLU A 85 12.43 5.52 33.03
N VAL A 86 13.08 4.44 32.67
CA VAL A 86 13.84 3.59 33.64
C VAL A 86 14.94 4.39 34.29
N VAL A 87 15.69 5.20 33.52
CA VAL A 87 16.74 6.07 34.06
C VAL A 87 16.16 7.09 35.03
N GLU A 88 15.06 7.75 34.68
CA GLU A 88 14.35 8.74 35.54
C GLU A 88 13.85 8.06 36.83
N ILE A 89 13.25 6.89 36.74
CA ILE A 89 12.79 6.12 37.90
C ILE A 89 13.97 5.74 38.78
N SER A 90 15.05 5.28 38.18
CA SER A 90 16.29 4.90 38.90
C SER A 90 16.89 6.08 39.65
N ILE A 91 16.95 7.25 39.03
CA ILE A 91 17.43 8.49 39.64
C ILE A 91 16.50 8.89 40.82
N SER A 92 15.18 8.85 40.59
CA SER A 92 14.17 9.16 41.59
C SER A 92 14.26 8.23 42.83
N VAL A 93 14.44 6.94 42.57
CA VAL A 93 14.64 5.94 43.64
C VAL A 93 15.95 6.21 44.38
N ALA A 94 17.04 6.50 43.65
CA ALA A 94 18.31 6.84 44.27
C ALA A 94 18.23 8.08 45.15
N GLU A 95 17.55 9.15 44.67
CA GLU A 95 17.32 10.36 45.44
C GLU A 95 16.54 10.10 46.71
N LYS A 96 15.48 9.27 46.64
CA LYS A 96 14.68 8.90 47.81
C LYS A 96 15.50 8.07 48.80
N LEU A 97 16.32 7.17 48.34
CA LEU A 97 17.23 6.39 49.17
C LEU A 97 18.28 7.26 49.85
N ILE A 98 18.86 8.20 49.10
CA ILE A 98 19.83 9.16 49.65
C ILE A 98 19.15 10.04 50.68
N ASN A 99 17.99 10.59 50.39
CA ASN A 99 17.24 11.44 51.33
C ASN A 99 16.79 10.65 52.58
N LYS A 100 16.44 9.39 52.43
CA LYS A 100 16.08 8.50 53.57
C LYS A 100 17.30 8.16 54.43
N ASN A 101 18.44 7.85 53.78
CA ASN A 101 19.68 7.53 54.49
C ASN A 101 20.37 8.80 55.05
N LEU A 102 20.09 9.95 54.43
CA LEU A 102 20.51 11.26 54.90
C LEU A 102 19.43 11.95 55.72
N SER A 103 18.62 11.20 56.50
CA SER A 103 17.81 11.81 57.53
C SER A 103 18.76 12.60 58.46
N ASP A 104 18.24 13.61 59.20
CA ASP A 104 19.07 14.58 59.95
C ASP A 104 20.15 13.91 60.82
N ALA A 105 19.87 12.73 61.37
CA ALA A 105 20.82 11.94 62.15
C ALA A 105 21.90 11.31 61.28
N ASP A 106 21.53 10.74 60.14
CA ASP A 106 22.45 10.10 59.20
C ASP A 106 23.31 11.15 58.45
N ASN A 107 22.76 12.30 58.16
CA ASN A 107 23.48 13.46 57.60
C ASN A 107 24.55 13.96 58.51
N LYS A 108 24.25 14.08 59.80
CA LYS A 108 25.22 14.47 60.83
C LYS A 108 26.34 13.44 60.95
N ALA A 109 26.03 12.16 60.97
CA ALA A 109 26.98 11.09 61.06
C ALA A 109 27.91 11.08 59.84
N LEU A 110 27.39 11.26 58.64
CA LEU A 110 28.14 11.32 57.37
C LEU A 110 29.04 12.57 57.32
N VAL A 111 28.53 13.72 57.73
CA VAL A 111 29.31 14.97 57.78
C VAL A 111 30.39 14.85 58.83
N ASP A 112 30.11 14.34 59.99
CA ASP A 112 31.10 14.10 61.05
C ASP A 112 32.17 13.13 60.61
N GLU A 113 31.79 12.04 59.94
CA GLU A 113 32.75 11.05 59.41
C GLU A 113 33.63 11.67 58.33
N SER A 114 33.08 12.45 57.44
CA SER A 114 33.79 13.18 56.37
C SER A 114 34.75 14.24 56.97
N LEU A 115 34.31 14.92 58.02
CA LEU A 115 35.14 15.89 58.73
C LEU A 115 36.33 15.22 59.46
N LYS A 116 36.07 14.06 60.06
CA LYS A 116 37.15 13.28 60.67
C LYS A 116 38.17 12.78 59.65
N LYS A 117 37.74 12.38 58.48
CA LYS A 117 38.66 12.00 57.40
C LYS A 117 39.46 13.15 56.87
N VAL A 118 38.88 14.35 56.71
CA VAL A 118 39.56 15.56 56.30
C VAL A 118 40.57 16.03 57.36
N LYS A 119 40.25 16.00 58.63
CA LYS A 119 41.19 16.31 59.73
C LYS A 119 42.33 15.32 59.77
N LYS A 120 42.14 14.05 59.45
CA LYS A 120 43.18 13.06 59.37
C LYS A 120 44.17 13.27 58.24
N TYR A 121 43.75 13.89 57.17
CA TYR A 121 44.58 14.24 56.03
C TYR A 121 45.30 15.59 56.19
N GLU A 122 44.80 16.51 57.01
CA GLU A 122 45.44 17.81 57.30
C GLU A 122 46.52 17.70 58.40
N ALA A 123 46.52 16.62 59.14
CA ALA A 123 47.56 16.36 60.10
C ALA A 123 48.71 15.61 59.45
#